data_8edda80353770313b1648c4af369ed6d
#
_entry.id   8edda80353770313b1648c4af369ed6d
#
_cell.length_a   1.000
_cell.length_b   1.000
_cell.length_c   1.000
_cell.angle_alpha   90.00
_cell.angle_beta   90.00
_cell.angle_gamma   90.00
#
_symmetry.space_group_name_H-M   'P 1'
#
loop_
_entity.id
_entity.type
_entity.pdbx_description
1 polymer ?
#
loop_
_entity_poly.entity_id
_entity_poly.type
_entity_poly.pdbx_seq_one_letter_code
_entity_poly.pdbx_strand_id
1 'polypeptide(L)' 'MLPADPIILLSYINTQLRDHYASLDALCADPDADKDAICAKLADVGYEYNASRNQFV' A
#
# COMPACT_ATOMS: atom_id res chain seq x y z
N MET A 1 -11.46 -6.66 1.89
CA MET A 1 -11.78 -5.29 1.42
C MET A 1 -10.82 -4.29 2.04
N LEU A 2 -10.27 -3.38 1.23
CA LEU A 2 -9.32 -2.38 1.72
C LEU A 2 -10.04 -1.20 2.37
N PRO A 3 -9.45 -0.58 3.41
CA PRO A 3 -10.02 0.61 4.01
C PRO A 3 -10.18 1.75 2.99
N ALA A 4 -11.26 2.52 3.13
CA ALA A 4 -11.49 3.68 2.27
C ALA A 4 -10.74 4.93 2.76
N ASP A 5 -10.47 5.01 4.06
CA ASP A 5 -9.72 6.12 4.65
C ASP A 5 -8.24 6.01 4.29
N PRO A 6 -7.64 7.05 3.65
CA PRO A 6 -6.23 6.97 3.22
C PRO A 6 -5.24 6.73 4.36
N ILE A 7 -5.49 7.27 5.53
CA ILE A 7 -4.57 7.10 6.67
C ILE A 7 -4.67 5.68 7.24
N ILE A 8 -5.88 5.14 7.31
CA ILE A 8 -6.09 3.76 7.74
C ILE A 8 -5.50 2.82 6.69
N LEU A 9 -5.71 3.13 5.41
CA LEU A 9 -5.15 2.35 4.31
C LEU A 9 -3.63 2.33 4.36
N LEU A 10 -3.00 3.49 4.62
CA LEU A 10 -1.54 3.60 4.76
C LEU A 10 -1.02 2.65 5.83
N SER A 11 -1.64 2.68 7.01
CA SER A 11 -1.25 1.82 8.13
C SER A 11 -1.42 0.35 7.78
N TYR A 12 -2.55 0.00 7.16
CA TYR A 12 -2.83 -1.38 6.75
C TYR A 12 -1.81 -1.87 5.72
N ILE A 13 -1.58 -1.10 4.67
CA ILE A 13 -0.67 -1.48 3.59
C ILE A 13 0.77 -1.62 4.10
N ASN A 14 1.25 -0.66 4.91
CA ASN A 14 2.61 -0.74 5.46
C ASN A 14 2.78 -1.93 6.38
N THR A 15 1.77 -2.28 7.15
CA THR A 15 1.79 -3.48 7.99
C THR A 15 1.88 -4.74 7.15
N GLN A 16 1.10 -4.83 6.07
CA GLN A 16 1.14 -5.97 5.16
C GLN A 16 2.49 -6.11 4.48
N LEU A 17 3.06 -5.00 4.00
CA LEU A 17 4.38 -5.00 3.37
C LEU A 17 5.46 -5.43 4.35
N ARG A 18 5.37 -5.01 5.61
CA ARG A 18 6.34 -5.38 6.62
C ARG A 18 6.27 -6.86 6.98
N ASP A 19 5.05 -7.39 7.14
CA ASP A 19 4.86 -8.71 7.75
C ASP A 19 4.59 -9.83 6.75
N HIS A 20 4.02 -9.53 5.56
CA HIS A 20 3.49 -10.58 4.69
C HIS A 20 4.00 -10.53 3.25
N TYR A 21 4.43 -9.39 2.75
CA TYR A 21 4.80 -9.22 1.34
C TYR A 21 6.17 -8.58 1.20
N ALA A 22 6.96 -9.09 0.27
CA ALA A 22 8.32 -8.60 0.02
C ALA A 22 8.34 -7.34 -0.85
N SER A 23 7.22 -7.01 -1.52
CA SER A 23 7.11 -5.86 -2.41
C SER A 23 5.66 -5.46 -2.60
N LEU A 24 5.46 -4.24 -3.12
CA LEU A 24 4.12 -3.76 -3.45
C LEU A 24 3.50 -4.61 -4.57
N ASP A 25 4.31 -5.03 -5.53
CA ASP A 25 3.82 -5.90 -6.60
C ASP A 25 3.33 -7.24 -6.07
N ALA A 26 4.01 -7.79 -5.07
CA ALA A 26 3.59 -9.04 -4.43
C ALA A 26 2.26 -8.87 -3.72
N LEU A 27 2.07 -7.76 -3.03
CA LEU A 27 0.82 -7.45 -2.36
C LEU A 27 -0.32 -7.27 -3.38
N CYS A 28 -0.04 -6.59 -4.47
CA CYS A 28 -1.04 -6.27 -5.50
C CYS A 28 -1.26 -7.40 -6.51
N ALA A 29 -0.59 -8.54 -6.33
CA ALA A 29 -0.90 -9.75 -7.09
C ALA A 29 -2.28 -10.31 -6.71
N ASP A 30 -2.79 -9.97 -5.54
CA ASP A 30 -4.15 -10.31 -5.12
C ASP A 30 -5.15 -9.48 -5.95
N PRO A 31 -6.15 -10.11 -6.59
CA PRO A 31 -7.12 -9.38 -7.41
C PRO A 31 -7.95 -8.34 -6.64
N ASP A 32 -8.01 -8.44 -5.31
CA ASP A 32 -8.72 -7.46 -4.49
C ASP A 32 -7.88 -6.22 -4.19
N ALA A 33 -6.58 -6.24 -4.53
CA ALA A 33 -5.66 -5.13 -4.26
C ALA A 33 -5.27 -4.43 -5.56
N ASP A 34 -5.94 -3.30 -5.87
CA ASP A 34 -5.65 -2.50 -7.05
C ASP A 34 -4.49 -1.55 -6.75
N LYS A 35 -3.34 -1.83 -7.36
CA LYS A 35 -2.11 -1.04 -7.15
C LYS A 35 -2.33 0.44 -7.49
N ASP A 36 -2.96 0.73 -8.62
CA ASP A 36 -3.16 2.11 -9.06
C ASP A 36 -4.08 2.86 -8.08
N ALA A 37 -5.13 2.22 -7.61
CA ALA A 37 -6.05 2.82 -6.65
C ALA A 37 -5.36 3.06 -5.30
N ILE A 38 -4.56 2.11 -4.84
CA ILE A 38 -3.80 2.25 -3.60
C ILE A 38 -2.83 3.42 -3.70
N CYS A 39 -2.04 3.46 -4.77
CA CYS A 39 -1.06 4.53 -4.98
C CYS A 39 -1.74 5.89 -5.09
N ALA A 40 -2.86 5.98 -5.78
CA ALA A 40 -3.59 7.24 -5.93
C ALA A 40 -4.12 7.75 -4.59
N LYS A 41 -4.70 6.86 -3.79
CA LYS A 41 -5.23 7.24 -2.47
C LYS A 41 -4.14 7.71 -1.52
N LEU A 42 -3.00 7.04 -1.52
CA LEU A 42 -1.89 7.39 -0.62
C LEU A 42 -1.15 8.63 -1.11
N ALA A 43 -1.08 8.85 -2.43
CA ALA A 43 -0.52 10.06 -2.99
C ALA A 43 -1.34 11.31 -2.59
N ASP A 44 -2.66 11.17 -2.48
CA ASP A 44 -3.53 12.27 -2.04
C ASP A 44 -3.17 12.81 -0.66
N VAL A 45 -2.58 12.00 0.19
CA VAL A 45 -2.14 12.42 1.53
C VAL A 45 -0.62 12.54 1.63
N GLY A 46 0.07 12.54 0.49
CA GLY A 46 1.49 12.83 0.42
C GLY A 46 2.42 11.65 0.62
N TYR A 47 1.95 10.42 0.42
CA TYR A 47 2.77 9.22 0.59
C TYR A 47 3.03 8.53 -0.74
N GLU A 48 4.26 8.07 -0.93
CA GLU A 48 4.66 7.31 -2.11
C GLU A 48 5.38 6.04 -1.70
N TYR A 49 5.29 5.00 -2.53
CA TYR A 49 5.97 3.74 -2.26
C TYR A 49 7.47 3.89 -2.41
N ASN A 50 8.20 3.48 -1.39
CA ASN A 50 9.67 3.43 -1.41
C ASN A 50 10.11 1.98 -1.47
N ALA A 51 10.61 1.55 -2.63
CA ALA A 51 11.01 0.15 -2.85
C ALA A 51 12.18 -0.27 -1.97
N SER A 52 13.09 0.65 -1.66
CA SER A 52 14.24 0.34 -0.80
C SER A 52 13.82 -0.02 0.61
N ARG A 53 12.75 0.59 1.10
CA ARG A 53 12.22 0.34 2.45
C ARG A 53 11.04 -0.61 2.44
N ASN A 54 10.48 -0.91 1.27
CA ASN A 54 9.27 -1.70 1.10
C ASN A 54 8.12 -1.13 1.94
N GLN A 55 7.91 0.18 1.83
CA GLN A 55 6.83 0.85 2.54
C GLN A 55 6.49 2.18 1.87
N PHE A 56 5.30 2.71 2.17
CA PHE A 56 4.91 4.06 1.76
C PHE A 56 5.47 5.07 2.77
N VAL A 57 6.12 6.09 2.25
CA VAL A 57 6.76 7.14 3.06
C VAL A 57 6.39 8.55 2.60
#